data_baa1ae1aa2dcac8e5153bfdfcfd64220
#
_entry.id   baa1ae1aa2dcac8e5153bfdfcfd64220
#
_cell.length_a   1.000
_cell.length_b   1.000
_cell.length_c   1.000
_cell.angle_alpha   90.00
_cell.angle_beta   90.00
_cell.angle_gamma   90.00
#
_symmetry.space_group_name_H-M   'P 1'
#
loop_
_entity.id
_entity.type
_entity.pdbx_description
1 polymer ?
#
loop_
_entity_poly.entity_id
_entity_poly.type
_entity_poly.pdbx_seq_one_letter_code
_entity_poly.pdbx_strand_id
1 'polypeptide(L)'
;MPGTEHVEITGPYGDRYDEILTPQAIDLIAALHAELGPRRSELLAARRRRQAELSGGAMLDFLPETAGVREDLHWRVAPPAPGLVDRRVEITGPTDKKMTVNALNSGANVWLADFEDANTPLWENMITGQLNLKDALDRTCLLYTSPSPRD
;
A
#
# COMPACT_ATOMS: atom_id res chain seq x y z
N MET A 1 -2.07 -29.17 5.26
CA MET A 1 -2.08 -27.89 4.53
C MET A 1 -3.43 -27.80 3.87
N PRO A 2 -4.30 -26.77 4.10
CA PRO A 2 -5.48 -26.58 3.29
C PRO A 2 -4.99 -26.37 1.86
N GLY A 3 -5.64 -27.06 0.90
CA GLY A 3 -5.24 -27.01 -0.50
C GLY A 3 -5.27 -25.58 -1.00
N THR A 4 -4.24 -25.18 -1.70
CA THR A 4 -4.19 -23.94 -2.46
C THR A 4 -5.32 -23.98 -3.47
N GLU A 5 -6.38 -23.20 -3.24
CA GLU A 5 -7.38 -22.95 -4.27
C GLU A 5 -6.62 -22.43 -5.49
N HIS A 6 -6.91 -22.96 -6.66
CA HIS A 6 -6.27 -22.53 -7.90
C HIS A 6 -6.55 -21.04 -8.12
N VAL A 7 -5.51 -20.22 -8.02
CA VAL A 7 -5.55 -18.83 -8.44
C VAL A 7 -5.29 -18.78 -9.94
N GLU A 8 -6.23 -18.21 -10.68
CA GLU A 8 -6.10 -17.97 -12.11
C GLU A 8 -5.82 -16.49 -12.36
N ILE A 9 -4.77 -16.18 -13.09
CA ILE A 9 -4.50 -14.84 -13.56
C ILE A 9 -5.19 -14.65 -14.91
N THR A 10 -6.26 -13.84 -14.93
CA THR A 10 -7.04 -13.57 -16.14
C THR A 10 -6.58 -12.28 -16.85
N GLY A 11 -5.74 -11.46 -16.22
CA GLY A 11 -5.18 -10.28 -16.81
C GLY A 11 -4.08 -10.57 -17.84
N PRO A 12 -3.79 -9.63 -18.76
CA PRO A 12 -2.72 -9.81 -19.73
C PRO A 12 -1.37 -9.96 -19.02
N TYR A 13 -0.48 -10.77 -19.60
CA TYR A 13 0.86 -11.00 -19.07
C TYR A 13 1.84 -10.08 -19.82
N GLY A 14 2.51 -9.19 -19.11
CA GLY A 14 3.48 -8.24 -19.65
C GLY A 14 4.92 -8.67 -19.41
N ASP A 15 5.86 -7.87 -19.91
CA ASP A 15 7.29 -8.10 -19.73
C ASP A 15 7.68 -8.08 -18.25
N ARG A 16 8.50 -9.03 -17.82
CA ARG A 16 9.03 -9.19 -16.46
C ARG A 16 7.97 -9.42 -15.35
N TYR A 17 6.70 -9.68 -15.70
CA TYR A 17 5.66 -9.91 -14.69
C TYR A 17 5.94 -11.12 -13.80
N ASP A 18 6.67 -12.12 -14.31
CA ASP A 18 7.15 -13.28 -13.57
C ASP A 18 8.06 -12.94 -12.39
N GLU A 19 8.71 -11.78 -12.41
CA GLU A 19 9.52 -11.31 -11.27
C GLU A 19 8.65 -10.91 -10.05
N ILE A 20 7.40 -10.51 -10.29
CA ILE A 20 6.44 -10.12 -9.26
C ILE A 20 5.43 -11.24 -8.99
N LEU A 21 4.87 -11.81 -10.05
CA LEU A 21 3.85 -12.86 -9.98
C LEU A 21 4.50 -14.25 -9.84
N THR A 22 5.42 -14.36 -8.89
CA THR A 22 6.06 -15.65 -8.60
C THR A 22 5.05 -16.64 -8.00
N PRO A 23 5.27 -17.97 -8.16
CA PRO A 23 4.41 -18.96 -7.51
C PRO A 23 4.23 -18.72 -6.01
N GLN A 24 5.31 -18.33 -5.31
CA GLN A 24 5.28 -18.04 -3.87
C GLN A 24 4.44 -16.80 -3.54
N ALA A 25 4.50 -15.76 -4.39
CA ALA A 25 3.66 -14.56 -4.20
C ALA A 25 2.18 -14.89 -4.42
N ILE A 26 1.85 -15.69 -5.42
CA ILE A 26 0.48 -16.14 -5.68
C ILE A 26 -0.03 -17.02 -4.53
N ASP A 27 0.78 -17.97 -4.04
CA ASP A 27 0.42 -18.78 -2.88
C ASP A 27 0.17 -17.94 -1.62
N LEU A 28 0.98 -16.91 -1.39
CA LEU A 28 0.77 -15.98 -0.27
C LEU A 28 -0.55 -15.22 -0.42
N ILE A 29 -0.86 -14.71 -1.61
CA ILE A 29 -2.12 -13.99 -1.87
C ILE A 29 -3.31 -14.93 -1.67
N ALA A 30 -3.23 -16.17 -2.16
CA ALA A 30 -4.26 -17.19 -1.97
C ALA A 30 -4.49 -17.47 -0.47
N ALA A 31 -3.42 -17.66 0.29
CA ALA A 31 -3.49 -17.92 1.72
C ALA A 31 -4.10 -16.72 2.48
N LEU A 32 -3.68 -15.49 2.17
CA LEU A 32 -4.24 -14.28 2.76
C LEU A 32 -5.74 -14.13 2.42
N HIS A 33 -6.13 -14.43 1.19
CA HIS A 33 -7.53 -14.36 0.79
C HIS A 33 -8.38 -15.40 1.53
N ALA A 34 -7.91 -16.63 1.63
CA ALA A 34 -8.62 -17.69 2.36
C ALA A 34 -8.80 -17.36 3.84
N GLU A 35 -7.76 -16.85 4.48
CA GLU A 35 -7.77 -16.54 5.92
C GLU A 35 -8.56 -15.26 6.23
N LEU A 36 -8.34 -14.18 5.46
CA LEU A 36 -8.85 -12.86 5.78
C LEU A 36 -10.11 -12.46 5.00
N GLY A 37 -10.44 -13.17 3.93
CA GLY A 37 -11.60 -12.87 3.08
C GLY A 37 -12.93 -12.80 3.83
N PRO A 38 -13.26 -13.78 4.71
CA PRO A 38 -14.46 -13.72 5.54
C PRO A 38 -14.51 -12.49 6.43
N ARG A 39 -13.40 -12.16 7.09
CA ARG A 39 -13.31 -10.97 7.97
C ARG A 39 -13.46 -9.66 7.17
N ARG A 40 -12.85 -9.58 6.00
CA ARG A 40 -13.03 -8.44 5.09
C ARG A 40 -14.50 -8.24 4.73
N SER A 41 -15.21 -9.29 4.38
CA SER A 41 -16.64 -9.24 4.04
C SER A 41 -17.49 -8.79 5.22
N GLU A 42 -17.21 -9.28 6.42
CA GLU A 42 -17.85 -8.87 7.67
C GLU A 42 -17.65 -7.35 7.92
N LEU A 43 -16.42 -6.85 7.79
CA LEU A 43 -16.10 -5.44 7.99
C LEU A 43 -16.78 -4.54 6.96
N LEU A 44 -16.86 -4.96 5.70
CA LEU A 44 -17.61 -4.23 4.67
C LEU A 44 -19.13 -4.19 4.97
N ALA A 45 -19.67 -5.26 5.52
CA ALA A 45 -21.06 -5.28 5.99
C ALA A 45 -21.26 -4.36 7.21
N ALA A 46 -20.33 -4.37 8.16
CA ALA A 46 -20.36 -3.46 9.31
C ALA A 46 -20.31 -1.98 8.88
N ARG A 47 -19.45 -1.66 7.90
CA ARG A 47 -19.37 -0.31 7.33
C ARG A 47 -20.71 0.13 6.72
N ARG A 48 -21.41 -0.75 5.97
CA ARG A 48 -22.73 -0.42 5.42
C ARG A 48 -23.77 -0.19 6.51
N ARG A 49 -23.79 -1.02 7.57
CA ARG A 49 -24.69 -0.82 8.72
C ARG A 49 -24.43 0.53 9.39
N ARG A 50 -23.15 0.85 9.66
CA ARG A 50 -22.77 2.13 10.28
C ARG A 50 -23.20 3.33 9.43
N GLN A 51 -23.04 3.25 8.11
CA GLN A 51 -23.50 4.29 7.20
C GLN A 51 -25.03 4.48 7.27
N ALA A 52 -25.79 3.40 7.36
CA ALA A 52 -27.23 3.48 7.50
C ALA A 52 -27.66 4.14 8.82
N GLU A 53 -26.99 3.80 9.94
CA GLU A 53 -27.22 4.43 11.24
C GLU A 53 -26.98 5.94 11.18
N LEU A 54 -25.85 6.37 10.59
CA LEU A 54 -25.51 7.78 10.43
C LEU A 54 -26.53 8.52 9.55
N SER A 55 -26.97 7.89 8.47
CA SER A 55 -28.04 8.42 7.60
C SER A 55 -29.38 8.51 8.32
N GLY A 56 -29.60 7.68 9.34
CA GLY A 56 -30.75 7.72 10.23
C GLY A 56 -30.67 8.75 11.37
N GLY A 57 -29.59 9.54 11.41
CA GLY A 57 -29.41 10.60 12.42
C GLY A 57 -28.53 10.22 13.61
N ALA A 58 -27.87 9.04 13.61
CA ALA A 58 -26.89 8.72 14.64
C ALA A 58 -25.68 9.67 14.54
N MET A 59 -25.12 10.03 15.68
CA MET A 59 -23.92 10.87 15.74
C MET A 59 -22.65 10.03 15.73
N LEU A 60 -21.56 10.60 15.20
CA LEU A 60 -20.23 10.04 15.37
C LEU A 60 -19.74 10.33 16.77
N ASP A 61 -19.21 9.31 17.42
CA ASP A 61 -18.54 9.40 18.71
C ASP A 61 -17.39 8.40 18.78
N PHE A 62 -16.55 8.57 19.80
CA PHE A 62 -15.47 7.62 20.06
C PHE A 62 -16.04 6.30 20.61
N LEU A 63 -15.35 5.20 20.29
CA LEU A 63 -15.74 3.88 20.80
C LEU A 63 -15.57 3.83 22.33
N PRO A 64 -16.58 3.35 23.08
CA PRO A 64 -16.51 3.25 24.55
C PRO A 64 -15.32 2.41 25.02
N GLU A 65 -15.01 1.32 24.33
CA GLU A 65 -13.89 0.41 24.65
C GLU A 65 -12.51 1.05 24.55
N THR A 66 -12.39 2.17 23.86
CA THR A 66 -11.12 2.94 23.76
C THR A 66 -10.99 4.05 24.81
N ALA A 67 -11.94 4.18 25.73
CA ALA A 67 -11.93 5.23 26.76
C ALA A 67 -10.64 5.17 27.60
N GLY A 68 -10.22 3.97 28.02
CA GLY A 68 -9.00 3.81 28.82
C GLY A 68 -7.73 4.32 28.14
N VAL A 69 -7.65 4.23 26.81
CA VAL A 69 -6.52 4.80 26.04
C VAL A 69 -6.60 6.33 26.01
N ARG A 70 -7.80 6.88 25.82
CA ARG A 70 -7.99 8.34 25.75
C ARG A 70 -7.77 9.03 27.09
N GLU A 71 -8.07 8.33 28.19
CA GLU A 71 -7.96 8.84 29.56
C GLU A 71 -6.56 8.65 30.16
N ASP A 72 -5.74 7.81 29.57
CA ASP A 72 -4.37 7.56 30.01
C ASP A 72 -3.44 8.71 29.62
N LEU A 73 -3.14 9.59 30.59
CA LEU A 73 -2.22 10.72 30.38
C LEU A 73 -0.78 10.30 30.09
N HIS A 74 -0.42 9.06 30.34
CA HIS A 74 0.92 8.50 30.09
C HIS A 74 1.03 7.76 28.74
N TRP A 75 -0.09 7.52 28.08
CA TRP A 75 -0.07 6.85 26.78
C TRP A 75 0.73 7.66 25.75
N ARG A 76 1.60 7.01 25.03
CA ARG A 76 2.42 7.59 23.96
C ARG A 76 2.47 6.62 22.79
N VAL A 77 2.53 7.17 21.58
CA VAL A 77 2.80 6.37 20.38
C VAL A 77 4.23 5.82 20.43
N ALA A 78 4.47 4.71 19.74
CA ALA A 78 5.81 4.20 19.54
C ALA A 78 6.67 5.24 18.80
N PRO A 79 8.00 5.28 19.03
CA PRO A 79 8.89 6.12 18.25
C PRO A 79 8.85 5.73 16.76
N PRO A 80 9.18 6.66 15.84
CA PRO A 80 9.21 6.37 14.42
C PRO A 80 10.27 5.31 14.10
N ALA A 81 10.06 4.56 13.02
CA ALA A 81 11.08 3.67 12.47
C ALA A 81 12.34 4.46 12.08
N PRO A 82 13.55 3.84 12.12
CA PRO A 82 14.81 4.56 11.87
C PRO A 82 14.83 5.37 10.57
N GLY A 83 14.25 4.86 9.49
CA GLY A 83 14.17 5.57 8.21
C GLY A 83 13.13 6.71 8.16
N LEU A 84 12.30 6.88 9.21
CA LEU A 84 11.22 7.85 9.28
C LEU A 84 11.42 8.91 10.38
N VAL A 85 12.65 9.06 10.89
CA VAL A 85 12.95 10.00 11.98
C VAL A 85 12.74 11.46 11.53
N ASP A 86 13.09 11.77 10.29
CA ASP A 86 12.86 13.09 9.70
C ASP A 86 11.88 13.01 8.53
N ARG A 87 10.64 13.40 8.79
CA ARG A 87 9.53 13.42 7.82
C ARG A 87 9.10 14.83 7.46
N ARG A 88 9.91 15.83 7.68
CA ARG A 88 9.52 17.25 7.49
C ARG A 88 9.17 17.58 6.04
N VAL A 89 9.78 16.84 5.08
CA VAL A 89 9.35 16.89 3.67
C VAL A 89 9.05 15.47 3.23
N GLU A 90 7.78 15.20 3.03
CA GLU A 90 7.25 13.92 2.58
C GLU A 90 6.38 14.17 1.35
N ILE A 91 6.60 13.40 0.30
CA ILE A 91 5.79 13.45 -0.91
C ILE A 91 5.10 12.10 -1.14
N THR A 92 3.90 12.17 -1.70
CA THR A 92 3.12 11.02 -2.12
C THR A 92 2.97 11.04 -3.63
N GLY A 93 3.03 9.91 -4.28
CA GLY A 93 2.84 9.84 -5.71
C GLY A 93 2.71 8.42 -6.25
N PRO A 94 2.25 8.30 -7.50
CA PRO A 94 2.09 7.03 -8.17
C PRO A 94 3.44 6.34 -8.41
N THR A 95 3.37 5.04 -8.64
CA THR A 95 4.54 4.18 -8.81
C THR A 95 4.95 3.97 -10.26
N ASP A 96 4.47 4.83 -11.19
CA ASP A 96 5.01 4.82 -12.55
C ASP A 96 6.49 5.19 -12.56
N LYS A 97 7.21 4.71 -13.57
CA LYS A 97 8.67 4.84 -13.64
C LYS A 97 9.15 6.30 -13.56
N LYS A 98 8.49 7.21 -14.28
CA LYS A 98 8.86 8.63 -14.31
C LYS A 98 8.66 9.29 -12.95
N MET A 99 7.51 9.06 -12.33
CA MET A 99 7.20 9.65 -11.02
C MET A 99 8.08 9.06 -9.92
N THR A 100 8.36 7.75 -9.95
CA THR A 100 9.31 7.09 -9.05
C THR A 100 10.68 7.78 -9.10
N VAL A 101 11.22 7.98 -10.30
CA VAL A 101 12.51 8.66 -10.47
C VAL A 101 12.47 10.10 -9.99
N ASN A 102 11.43 10.85 -10.35
CA ASN A 102 11.26 12.24 -9.91
C ASN A 102 11.17 12.35 -8.38
N ALA A 103 10.41 11.46 -7.75
CA ALA A 103 10.26 11.43 -6.30
C ALA A 103 11.61 11.16 -5.60
N LEU A 104 12.35 10.15 -6.05
CA LEU A 104 13.64 9.79 -5.48
C LEU A 104 14.72 10.86 -5.68
N ASN A 105 14.60 11.69 -6.71
CA ASN A 105 15.50 12.80 -7.00
C ASN A 105 15.01 14.17 -6.48
N SER A 106 13.86 14.23 -5.81
CA SER A 106 13.26 15.49 -5.36
C SER A 106 13.95 16.15 -4.17
N GLY A 107 14.78 15.41 -3.45
CA GLY A 107 15.34 15.84 -2.17
C GLY A 107 14.36 15.77 -0.99
N ALA A 108 13.16 15.24 -1.17
CA ALA A 108 12.26 14.92 -0.06
C ALA A 108 12.88 13.84 0.84
N ASN A 109 12.64 13.94 2.14
CA ASN A 109 13.15 12.98 3.11
C ASN A 109 12.41 11.63 3.04
N VAL A 110 11.15 11.67 2.66
CA VAL A 110 10.29 10.48 2.56
C VAL A 110 9.46 10.56 1.28
N TRP A 111 9.38 9.43 0.59
CA TRP A 111 8.42 9.21 -0.47
C TRP A 111 7.48 8.06 -0.12
N LEU A 112 6.18 8.32 -0.17
CA LEU A 112 5.13 7.33 -0.07
C LEU A 112 4.74 6.88 -1.49
N ALA A 113 5.14 5.66 -1.82
CA ALA A 113 4.78 5.01 -3.08
C ALA A 113 3.33 4.52 -2.97
N ASP A 114 2.40 5.27 -3.54
CA ASP A 114 0.98 5.12 -3.29
C ASP A 114 0.31 4.31 -4.40
N PHE A 115 0.02 3.04 -4.10
CA PHE A 115 -0.74 2.13 -4.97
C PHE A 115 -2.25 2.28 -4.84
N GLU A 116 -2.73 2.89 -3.76
CA GLU A 116 -4.14 2.96 -3.43
C GLU A 116 -4.83 4.16 -4.10
N ASP A 117 -4.33 5.36 -3.82
CA ASP A 117 -5.00 6.58 -4.24
C ASP A 117 -4.34 7.27 -5.43
N ALA A 118 -3.01 7.18 -5.56
CA ALA A 118 -2.29 7.85 -6.65
C ALA A 118 -2.16 7.02 -7.92
N ASN A 119 -2.18 5.69 -7.82
CA ASN A 119 -2.21 4.81 -8.99
C ASN A 119 -3.63 4.62 -9.51
N THR A 120 -3.84 4.77 -10.81
CA THR A 120 -5.04 4.21 -11.43
C THR A 120 -5.01 2.69 -11.28
N PRO A 121 -6.09 2.04 -10.74
CA PRO A 121 -6.08 0.63 -10.39
C PRO A 121 -6.23 -0.29 -11.62
N LEU A 122 -5.39 -0.08 -12.62
CA LEU A 122 -5.25 -0.96 -13.77
C LEU A 122 -4.28 -2.09 -13.42
N TRP A 123 -4.55 -3.29 -13.93
CA TRP A 123 -3.69 -4.46 -13.73
C TRP A 123 -2.23 -4.17 -14.07
N GLU A 124 -1.97 -3.54 -15.22
CA GLU A 124 -0.64 -3.15 -15.65
C GLU A 124 0.05 -2.24 -14.62
N ASN A 125 -0.64 -1.20 -14.14
CA ASN A 125 -0.06 -0.26 -13.18
C ASN A 125 0.29 -0.92 -11.85
N MET A 126 -0.52 -1.91 -11.41
CA MET A 126 -0.27 -2.63 -10.17
C MET A 126 0.97 -3.51 -10.24
N ILE A 127 1.24 -4.11 -11.38
CA ILE A 127 2.40 -5.00 -11.53
C ILE A 127 3.66 -4.19 -11.91
N THR A 128 3.56 -3.30 -12.91
CA THR A 128 4.71 -2.47 -13.31
C THR A 128 5.16 -1.53 -12.21
N GLY A 129 4.24 -1.04 -11.38
CA GLY A 129 4.60 -0.24 -10.20
C GLY A 129 5.51 -0.99 -9.23
N GLN A 130 5.24 -2.27 -8.98
CA GLN A 130 6.10 -3.11 -8.13
C GLN A 130 7.46 -3.37 -8.78
N LEU A 131 7.50 -3.58 -10.11
CA LEU A 131 8.77 -3.69 -10.86
C LEU A 131 9.59 -2.40 -10.74
N ASN A 132 8.95 -1.24 -10.88
CA ASN A 132 9.63 0.05 -10.76
C ASN A 132 10.23 0.26 -9.36
N LEU A 133 9.50 -0.15 -8.30
CA LEU A 133 10.03 -0.09 -6.94
C LEU A 133 11.17 -1.07 -6.72
N LYS A 134 11.06 -2.29 -7.23
CA LYS A 134 12.12 -3.29 -7.19
C LYS A 134 13.40 -2.74 -7.85
N ASP A 135 13.27 -2.23 -9.09
CA ASP A 135 14.38 -1.65 -9.83
C ASP A 135 15.01 -0.45 -9.11
N ALA A 136 14.20 0.37 -8.44
CA ALA A 136 14.69 1.50 -7.66
C ALA A 136 15.47 1.05 -6.41
N LEU A 137 14.99 0.05 -5.69
CA LEU A 137 15.65 -0.51 -4.50
C LEU A 137 16.94 -1.23 -4.88
N ASP A 138 16.93 -1.99 -5.96
CA ASP A 138 18.10 -2.73 -6.49
C ASP A 138 19.09 -1.79 -7.20
N ARG A 139 18.72 -0.52 -7.41
CA ARG A 139 19.49 0.48 -8.19
C ARG A 139 19.83 0.02 -9.60
N THR A 140 18.95 -0.75 -10.20
CA THR A 140 19.06 -1.23 -11.59
C THR A 140 18.36 -0.32 -12.60
N CYS A 141 17.61 0.67 -12.12
CA CYS A 141 16.95 1.65 -12.96
C CYS A 141 17.98 2.64 -13.56
N LEU A 142 18.18 2.59 -14.87
CA LEU A 142 19.12 3.48 -15.58
C LEU A 142 18.82 4.97 -15.38
N LEU A 143 17.58 5.34 -15.12
CA LEU A 143 17.17 6.74 -14.87
C LEU A 143 17.61 7.25 -13.50
N TYR A 144 17.90 6.36 -12.56
CA TYR A 144 18.40 6.72 -11.23
C TYR A 144 19.88 7.14 -11.26
N THR A 145 20.64 6.64 -12.25
CA THR A 145 22.06 6.94 -12.43
C THR A 145 22.33 8.07 -13.42
N SER A 146 21.29 8.59 -14.07
CA SER A 146 21.45 9.75 -14.96
C SER A 146 21.52 11.02 -14.12
N PRO A 147 22.49 11.94 -14.41
CA PRO A 147 22.52 13.24 -13.76
C PRO A 147 21.17 13.93 -13.96
N SER A 148 20.70 14.59 -12.90
CA SER A 148 19.49 15.40 -12.98
C SER A 148 19.68 16.46 -14.09
N PRO A 149 18.65 16.75 -14.90
CA PRO A 149 18.74 17.85 -15.87
C PRO A 149 18.95 19.24 -15.23
N ARG A 150 19.18 19.30 -13.92
CA ARG A 150 19.41 20.52 -13.16
C ARG A 150 20.83 20.67 -12.62
N ASP A 151 21.74 19.73 -12.96
CA ASP A 151 23.18 19.86 -12.63
C ASP A 151 23.90 20.56 -13.81
#